data_d0015a9ca15393ee94a61247b4ffca3c
#
_entry.id   d0015a9ca15393ee94a61247b4ffca3c
#
_cell.length_a   1.000
_cell.length_b   1.000
_cell.length_c   1.000
_cell.angle_alpha   90.00
_cell.angle_beta   90.00
_cell.angle_gamma   90.00
#
_symmetry.space_group_name_H-M   'P 1'
#
loop_
_entity.id
_entity.type
_entity.pdbx_description
1 polymer ?
#
loop_
_entity_poly.entity_id
_entity_poly.type
_entity_poly.pdbx_seq_one_letter_code
_entity_poly.pdbx_strand_id
1 'polypeptide(L)'
;MSLQKKVSFLILFFSILFFGAIFCFPEIFKINFFPKKEFKLGLDLNGGVHLLYQANLSQIPEKEKKEAMEALKNVIEKRVNFFGVREPIIQIQGERIIVELSGFSDPQKAIEEIGKTPFLEFREKKDENFVATPLTGRYLKRAQVTFDQFGNPAVALEFNEEGTKIFAELTERNVGKPLAIFLDGNLISAPTVKEKIPSGKAEITGKFSLQEAKELARNLNAGALPVPIELISYQIIGPTLGKASFEKIIKAGIIGFLMIAIFMVLIYKLSGLIALLCLIFFAILNLTFYKLIPVTLTLSGIAGFLLSLGMAVDANILIFSRTKEELKIGKTLPQAFDEGFKRAWPAIRDGNLTTLFVNLILLFWGTSFVRGFA
;
A
#
# COMPACT_ATOMS: atom_id res chain seq x y z
N MET A 1 -11.99 -9.49 43.02
CA MET A 1 -10.98 -8.48 42.61
C MET A 1 -10.98 -7.40 43.68
N SER A 2 -9.81 -7.02 44.25
CA SER A 2 -9.73 -5.94 45.26
C SER A 2 -10.20 -4.59 44.67
N LEU A 3 -10.70 -3.67 45.52
CA LEU A 3 -11.16 -2.35 45.12
C LEU A 3 -10.04 -1.58 44.35
N GLN A 4 -8.81 -1.70 44.83
CA GLN A 4 -7.65 -1.07 44.17
C GLN A 4 -7.47 -1.57 42.72
N LYS A 5 -7.61 -2.88 42.46
CA LYS A 5 -7.51 -3.45 41.12
C LYS A 5 -8.65 -2.97 40.21
N LYS A 6 -9.85 -2.78 40.74
CA LYS A 6 -10.98 -2.25 39.99
C LYS A 6 -10.76 -0.79 39.59
N VAL A 7 -10.26 0.05 40.53
CA VAL A 7 -9.94 1.45 40.30
C VAL A 7 -8.82 1.58 39.30
N SER A 8 -7.73 0.81 39.42
CA SER A 8 -6.60 0.82 38.46
C SER A 8 -7.07 0.46 37.04
N PHE A 9 -7.97 -0.53 36.90
CA PHE A 9 -8.53 -0.92 35.61
C PHE A 9 -9.37 0.23 34.97
N LEU A 10 -10.20 0.90 35.79
CA LEU A 10 -10.96 2.06 35.32
C LEU A 10 -10.05 3.22 34.87
N ILE A 11 -9.02 3.52 35.64
CA ILE A 11 -8.04 4.56 35.27
C ILE A 11 -7.36 4.19 33.95
N LEU A 12 -6.92 2.96 33.80
CA LEU A 12 -6.31 2.47 32.55
C LEU A 12 -7.27 2.57 31.37
N PHE A 13 -8.53 2.17 31.54
CA PHE A 13 -9.55 2.25 30.51
C PHE A 13 -9.76 3.69 30.04
N PHE A 14 -9.98 4.62 30.99
CA PHE A 14 -10.17 6.03 30.62
C PHE A 14 -8.91 6.69 30.07
N SER A 15 -7.72 6.29 30.50
CA SER A 15 -6.44 6.75 29.96
C SER A 15 -6.29 6.33 28.50
N ILE A 16 -6.54 5.06 28.18
CA ILE A 16 -6.47 4.55 26.79
C ILE A 16 -7.50 5.27 25.91
N LEU A 17 -8.73 5.47 26.42
CA LEU A 17 -9.77 6.20 25.71
C LEU A 17 -9.35 7.65 25.42
N PHE A 18 -8.83 8.35 26.42
CA PHE A 18 -8.40 9.74 26.31
C PHE A 18 -7.21 9.92 25.35
N PHE A 19 -6.13 9.15 25.55
CA PHE A 19 -4.96 9.22 24.68
C PHE A 19 -5.26 8.75 23.26
N GLY A 20 -6.07 7.71 23.10
CA GLY A 20 -6.55 7.25 21.80
C GLY A 20 -7.37 8.30 21.07
N ALA A 21 -8.27 8.99 21.77
CA ALA A 21 -9.07 10.08 21.17
C ALA A 21 -8.18 11.25 20.72
N ILE A 22 -7.21 11.68 21.52
CA ILE A 22 -6.23 12.72 21.14
C ILE A 22 -5.42 12.29 19.93
N PHE A 23 -4.94 11.04 19.91
CA PHE A 23 -4.17 10.50 18.79
C PHE A 23 -4.98 10.42 17.49
N CYS A 24 -6.26 10.02 17.58
CA CYS A 24 -7.15 9.94 16.42
C CYS A 24 -7.56 11.32 15.90
N PHE A 25 -7.85 12.27 16.79
CA PHE A 25 -8.44 13.56 16.47
C PHE A 25 -7.65 14.74 17.06
N PRO A 26 -6.35 14.91 16.71
CA PRO A 26 -5.51 15.95 17.31
C PRO A 26 -6.01 17.37 17.03
N GLU A 27 -6.71 17.57 15.91
CA GLU A 27 -7.26 18.86 15.53
C GLU A 27 -8.40 19.32 16.44
N ILE A 28 -9.24 18.38 16.92
CA ILE A 28 -10.34 18.68 17.86
C ILE A 28 -9.78 19.12 19.20
N PHE A 29 -8.76 18.43 19.69
CA PHE A 29 -8.15 18.71 21.00
C PHE A 29 -7.09 19.81 20.96
N LYS A 30 -6.65 20.25 19.74
CA LYS A 30 -5.56 21.23 19.54
C LYS A 30 -4.25 20.86 20.27
N ILE A 31 -4.00 19.57 20.49
CA ILE A 31 -2.86 19.03 21.21
C ILE A 31 -1.90 18.40 20.20
N ASN A 32 -0.68 18.92 20.08
CA ASN A 32 0.36 18.40 19.18
C ASN A 32 1.36 17.50 19.95
N PHE A 33 0.88 16.65 20.84
CA PHE A 33 1.73 15.77 21.63
C PHE A 33 2.23 14.55 20.84
N PHE A 34 1.44 14.08 19.87
CA PHE A 34 1.80 12.94 19.02
C PHE A 34 2.19 13.40 17.61
N PRO A 35 3.08 12.65 16.91
CA PRO A 35 3.37 12.93 15.52
C PRO A 35 2.08 12.87 14.69
N LYS A 36 1.87 13.87 13.84
CA LYS A 36 0.70 13.92 12.95
C LYS A 36 0.78 12.76 11.95
N LYS A 37 0.09 11.66 12.27
CA LYS A 37 -0.20 10.60 11.31
C LYS A 37 -1.60 10.85 10.74
N GLU A 38 -1.70 10.93 9.41
CA GLU A 38 -2.98 11.01 8.70
C GLU A 38 -3.50 9.60 8.43
N PHE A 39 -4.81 9.46 8.26
CA PHE A 39 -5.40 8.23 7.76
C PHE A 39 -5.06 8.07 6.28
N LYS A 40 -4.62 6.89 5.88
CA LYS A 40 -4.40 6.55 4.47
C LYS A 40 -5.74 6.26 3.82
N LEU A 41 -6.12 7.09 2.85
CA LEU A 41 -7.38 6.93 2.13
C LEU A 41 -7.14 6.15 0.83
N GLY A 42 -7.99 5.19 0.56
CA GLY A 42 -7.99 4.43 -0.69
C GLY A 42 -8.43 5.27 -1.89
N LEU A 43 -8.31 4.66 -3.05
CA LEU A 43 -8.65 5.24 -4.34
C LEU A 43 -10.11 5.71 -4.42
N ASP A 44 -11.01 4.95 -3.84
CA ASP A 44 -12.46 5.18 -3.78
C ASP A 44 -12.86 6.40 -2.92
N LEU A 45 -11.98 6.85 -2.02
CA LEU A 45 -12.18 7.99 -1.14
C LEU A 45 -11.43 9.24 -1.58
N ASN A 46 -10.20 9.07 -2.04
CA ASN A 46 -9.32 10.18 -2.40
C ASN A 46 -9.35 10.49 -3.91
N GLY A 47 -9.98 9.61 -4.70
CA GLY A 47 -9.87 9.63 -6.14
C GLY A 47 -8.52 9.12 -6.62
N GLY A 48 -8.35 8.97 -7.93
CA GLY A 48 -7.10 8.54 -8.53
C GLY A 48 -7.29 7.56 -9.69
N VAL A 49 -6.27 6.76 -9.96
CA VAL A 49 -6.21 5.86 -11.11
C VAL A 49 -6.01 4.42 -10.66
N HIS A 50 -6.84 3.52 -11.19
CA HIS A 50 -6.70 2.06 -11.06
C HIS A 50 -6.27 1.49 -12.40
N LEU A 51 -5.14 0.81 -12.44
CA LEU A 51 -4.57 0.20 -13.64
C LEU A 51 -4.47 -1.31 -13.44
N LEU A 52 -4.88 -2.07 -14.44
CA LEU A 52 -4.76 -3.53 -14.47
C LEU A 52 -3.86 -3.93 -15.63
N TYR A 53 -2.72 -4.53 -15.33
CA TYR A 53 -1.77 -5.04 -16.30
C TYR A 53 -1.77 -6.57 -16.32
N GLN A 54 -1.60 -7.16 -17.51
CA GLN A 54 -1.25 -8.56 -17.73
C GLN A 54 0.25 -8.66 -17.95
N ALA A 55 0.92 -9.52 -17.20
CA ALA A 55 2.32 -9.86 -17.45
C ALA A 55 2.40 -10.97 -18.49
N ASN A 56 3.32 -10.85 -19.45
CA ASN A 56 3.59 -11.89 -20.41
C ASN A 56 4.69 -12.82 -19.86
N LEU A 57 4.26 -13.94 -19.27
CA LEU A 57 5.14 -14.94 -18.67
C LEU A 57 5.39 -16.15 -19.59
N SER A 58 5.05 -16.07 -20.88
CA SER A 58 5.13 -17.20 -21.81
C SER A 58 6.53 -17.79 -21.98
N GLN A 59 7.57 -16.98 -21.76
CA GLN A 59 8.98 -17.41 -21.89
C GLN A 59 9.63 -17.76 -20.54
N ILE A 60 8.87 -17.71 -19.43
CA ILE A 60 9.39 -17.93 -18.08
C ILE A 60 8.97 -19.31 -17.57
N PRO A 61 9.92 -20.13 -17.08
CA PRO A 61 9.61 -21.42 -16.46
C PRO A 61 8.63 -21.25 -15.27
N GLU A 62 7.70 -22.21 -15.10
CA GLU A 62 6.69 -22.17 -14.04
C GLU A 62 7.27 -21.91 -12.63
N LYS A 63 8.44 -22.46 -12.33
CA LYS A 63 9.10 -22.29 -11.03
C LYS A 63 9.57 -20.86 -10.77
N GLU A 64 9.83 -20.09 -11.83
CA GLU A 64 10.38 -18.73 -11.77
C GLU A 64 9.29 -17.65 -11.93
N LYS A 65 8.09 -18.02 -12.36
CA LYS A 65 6.98 -17.06 -12.59
C LYS A 65 6.68 -16.21 -11.36
N LYS A 66 6.66 -16.80 -10.17
CA LYS A 66 6.39 -16.09 -8.93
C LYS A 66 7.47 -15.05 -8.64
N GLU A 67 8.73 -15.42 -8.82
CA GLU A 67 9.87 -14.51 -8.61
C GLU A 67 9.87 -13.38 -9.64
N ALA A 68 9.56 -13.67 -10.89
CA ALA A 68 9.41 -12.67 -11.94
C ALA A 68 8.29 -11.68 -11.66
N MET A 69 7.15 -12.13 -11.13
CA MET A 69 6.04 -11.25 -10.73
C MET A 69 6.40 -10.37 -9.52
N GLU A 70 7.12 -10.89 -8.53
CA GLU A 70 7.60 -10.07 -7.40
C GLU A 70 8.64 -9.06 -7.87
N ALA A 71 9.56 -9.42 -8.75
CA ALA A 71 10.51 -8.50 -9.36
C ALA A 71 9.78 -7.40 -10.16
N LEU A 72 8.76 -7.77 -10.93
CA LEU A 72 7.92 -6.83 -11.68
C LEU A 72 7.20 -5.84 -10.75
N LYS A 73 6.61 -6.33 -9.66
CA LYS A 73 5.99 -5.50 -8.63
C LYS A 73 6.97 -4.47 -8.07
N ASN A 74 8.18 -4.91 -7.70
CA ASN A 74 9.22 -4.05 -7.13
C ASN A 74 9.67 -2.95 -8.11
N VAL A 75 9.76 -3.25 -9.41
CA VAL A 75 10.10 -2.25 -10.42
C VAL A 75 8.98 -1.25 -10.60
N ILE A 76 7.72 -1.70 -10.68
CA ILE A 76 6.56 -0.81 -10.79
C ILE A 76 6.47 0.10 -9.55
N GLU A 77 6.68 -0.45 -8.35
CA GLU A 77 6.67 0.31 -7.10
C GLU A 77 7.74 1.43 -7.10
N LYS A 78 8.96 1.12 -7.51
CA LYS A 78 10.01 2.13 -7.65
C LYS A 78 9.61 3.22 -8.64
N ARG A 79 9.06 2.86 -9.80
CA ARG A 79 8.61 3.83 -10.82
C ARG A 79 7.55 4.77 -10.27
N VAL A 80 6.52 4.20 -9.66
CA VAL A 80 5.40 4.98 -9.11
C VAL A 80 5.84 5.91 -7.98
N ASN A 81 6.74 5.45 -7.11
CA ASN A 81 7.29 6.27 -6.02
C ASN A 81 8.05 7.50 -6.54
N PHE A 82 8.71 7.40 -7.71
CA PHE A 82 9.38 8.55 -8.32
C PHE A 82 8.42 9.65 -8.80
N PHE A 83 7.14 9.35 -9.03
CA PHE A 83 6.13 10.37 -9.41
C PHE A 83 5.57 11.14 -8.24
N GLY A 84 6.06 10.86 -7.03
CA GLY A 84 5.57 11.50 -5.82
C GLY A 84 4.16 11.03 -5.41
N VAL A 85 3.67 9.93 -6.00
CA VAL A 85 2.47 9.25 -5.51
C VAL A 85 2.83 8.63 -4.16
N ARG A 86 2.24 9.18 -3.13
CA ARG A 86 2.46 8.66 -1.78
C ARG A 86 1.71 7.33 -1.65
N GLU A 87 2.48 6.25 -1.43
CA GLU A 87 1.95 4.93 -1.07
C GLU A 87 1.03 4.30 -2.13
N PRO A 88 1.57 3.93 -3.31
CA PRO A 88 0.80 3.18 -4.30
C PRO A 88 0.43 1.80 -3.75
N ILE A 89 -0.76 1.31 -4.08
CA ILE A 89 -1.14 -0.06 -3.79
C ILE A 89 -0.83 -0.90 -5.03
N ILE A 90 0.09 -1.85 -4.89
CA ILE A 90 0.48 -2.77 -5.97
C ILE A 90 0.23 -4.20 -5.52
N GLN A 91 -0.67 -4.89 -6.21
CA GLN A 91 -1.10 -6.24 -5.88
C GLN A 91 -0.89 -7.20 -7.04
N ILE A 92 -0.33 -8.37 -6.76
CA ILE A 92 -0.22 -9.47 -7.71
C ILE A 92 -1.47 -10.34 -7.60
N GLN A 93 -2.12 -10.61 -8.74
CA GLN A 93 -3.28 -11.50 -8.85
C GLN A 93 -3.05 -12.51 -9.98
N GLY A 94 -2.40 -13.63 -9.66
CA GLY A 94 -1.94 -14.59 -10.65
C GLY A 94 -0.88 -13.98 -11.56
N GLU A 95 -1.13 -13.93 -12.87
CA GLU A 95 -0.26 -13.29 -13.87
C GLU A 95 -0.61 -11.82 -14.12
N ARG A 96 -1.46 -11.22 -13.28
CA ARG A 96 -1.87 -9.81 -13.38
C ARG A 96 -1.28 -8.98 -12.27
N ILE A 97 -1.09 -7.70 -12.56
CA ILE A 97 -0.70 -6.69 -11.56
C ILE A 97 -1.75 -5.59 -11.56
N ILE A 98 -2.25 -5.29 -10.36
CA ILE A 98 -3.12 -4.17 -10.07
C ILE A 98 -2.26 -3.04 -9.50
N VAL A 99 -2.39 -1.84 -10.07
CA VAL A 99 -1.70 -0.64 -9.59
C VAL A 99 -2.74 0.42 -9.28
N GLU A 100 -2.85 0.80 -8.01
CA GLU A 100 -3.76 1.85 -7.55
C GLU A 100 -2.97 3.08 -7.11
N LEU A 101 -3.24 4.22 -7.73
CA LEU A 101 -2.56 5.48 -7.52
C LEU A 101 -3.53 6.50 -6.92
N SER A 102 -3.63 6.52 -5.59
CA SER A 102 -4.50 7.44 -4.87
C SER A 102 -4.04 8.89 -5.00
N GLY A 103 -4.99 9.79 -5.30
CA GLY A 103 -4.70 11.22 -5.46
C GLY A 103 -4.00 11.60 -6.77
N PHE A 104 -3.76 10.65 -7.67
CA PHE A 104 -3.17 10.89 -8.98
C PHE A 104 -4.27 11.03 -10.03
N SER A 105 -4.32 12.15 -10.75
CA SER A 105 -5.46 12.49 -11.61
C SER A 105 -5.20 12.31 -13.12
N ASP A 106 -3.96 12.02 -13.50
CA ASP A 106 -3.56 11.89 -14.92
C ASP A 106 -3.25 10.42 -15.27
N PRO A 107 -4.22 9.65 -15.80
CA PRO A 107 -4.02 8.25 -16.12
C PRO A 107 -3.05 8.04 -17.29
N GLN A 108 -3.03 8.95 -18.25
CA GLN A 108 -2.16 8.83 -19.42
C GLN A 108 -0.69 8.88 -19.00
N LYS A 109 -0.37 9.82 -18.14
CA LYS A 109 0.97 9.94 -17.55
C LYS A 109 1.35 8.72 -16.71
N ALA A 110 0.41 8.18 -15.93
CA ALA A 110 0.66 6.96 -15.15
C ALA A 110 0.93 5.74 -16.05
N ILE A 111 0.11 5.55 -17.09
CA ILE A 111 0.26 4.45 -18.06
C ILE A 111 1.60 4.56 -18.79
N GLU A 112 1.90 5.76 -19.29
CA GLU A 112 3.14 6.02 -20.01
C GLU A 112 4.36 5.73 -19.16
N GLU A 113 4.40 6.20 -17.94
CA GLU A 113 5.56 6.09 -17.06
C GLU A 113 5.74 4.67 -16.47
N ILE A 114 4.65 3.97 -16.18
CA ILE A 114 4.73 2.55 -15.77
C ILE A 114 5.15 1.69 -16.97
N GLY A 115 4.64 1.98 -18.16
CA GLY A 115 4.93 1.25 -19.39
C GLY A 115 6.28 1.59 -20.02
N LYS A 116 6.84 2.80 -19.78
CA LYS A 116 8.17 3.20 -20.28
C LYS A 116 9.21 2.24 -19.74
N THR A 117 9.72 1.39 -20.61
CA THR A 117 10.82 0.49 -20.29
C THR A 117 12.04 1.01 -21.02
N PRO A 118 12.88 1.86 -20.42
CA PRO A 118 14.16 2.15 -21.05
C PRO A 118 15.01 0.89 -20.99
N PHE A 119 14.94 0.12 -22.05
CA PHE A 119 15.77 -1.07 -22.21
C PHE A 119 17.17 -0.63 -22.66
N LEU A 120 18.06 -0.52 -21.68
CA LEU A 120 19.45 -0.15 -21.92
C LEU A 120 20.22 -1.38 -22.41
N GLU A 121 20.79 -1.29 -23.61
CA GLU A 121 21.66 -2.31 -24.19
C GLU A 121 22.98 -1.69 -24.60
N PHE A 122 24.03 -2.48 -24.45
CA PHE A 122 25.32 -2.20 -25.04
C PHE A 122 25.51 -3.13 -26.23
N ARG A 123 25.86 -2.56 -27.40
CA ARG A 123 26.07 -3.32 -28.63
C ARG A 123 27.45 -3.04 -29.17
N GLU A 124 28.16 -4.09 -29.53
CA GLU A 124 29.46 -4.00 -30.18
C GLU A 124 29.33 -3.99 -31.70
N LYS A 125 30.19 -3.26 -32.37
CA LYS A 125 30.20 -3.23 -33.83
C LYS A 125 30.88 -4.47 -34.39
N LYS A 126 30.12 -5.30 -35.13
CA LYS A 126 30.64 -6.42 -35.95
C LYS A 126 30.31 -6.12 -37.41
N ASP A 127 31.32 -5.97 -38.21
CA ASP A 127 31.21 -5.54 -39.63
C ASP A 127 30.43 -4.21 -39.73
N GLU A 128 29.32 -4.19 -40.45
CA GLU A 128 28.46 -3.01 -40.57
C GLU A 128 27.33 -2.91 -39.53
N ASN A 129 27.11 -3.96 -38.71
CA ASN A 129 25.98 -4.06 -37.81
C ASN A 129 26.41 -3.96 -36.35
N PHE A 130 25.47 -3.51 -35.49
CA PHE A 130 25.61 -3.55 -34.05
C PHE A 130 24.98 -4.81 -33.49
N VAL A 131 25.77 -5.64 -32.80
CA VAL A 131 25.33 -6.89 -32.18
C VAL A 131 25.18 -6.69 -30.68
N ALA A 132 24.08 -7.17 -30.11
CA ALA A 132 23.80 -7.09 -28.69
C ALA A 132 24.85 -7.82 -27.86
N THR A 133 25.20 -7.23 -26.72
CA THR A 133 26.11 -7.82 -25.74
C THR A 133 25.34 -8.31 -24.50
N PRO A 134 25.95 -9.13 -23.64
CA PRO A 134 25.33 -9.52 -22.39
C PRO A 134 25.09 -8.37 -21.41
N LEU A 135 25.75 -7.21 -21.61
CA LEU A 135 25.62 -6.06 -20.72
C LEU A 135 24.33 -5.30 -21.03
N THR A 136 23.42 -5.31 -20.07
CA THR A 136 22.10 -4.65 -20.15
C THR A 136 21.84 -3.82 -18.90
N GLY A 137 20.77 -3.05 -18.91
CA GLY A 137 20.33 -2.23 -17.77
C GLY A 137 20.10 -3.02 -16.46
N ARG A 138 19.96 -4.35 -16.50
CA ARG A 138 19.83 -5.21 -15.30
C ARG A 138 21.07 -5.18 -14.40
N TYR A 139 22.23 -4.89 -14.96
CA TYR A 139 23.50 -4.79 -14.24
C TYR A 139 23.80 -3.39 -13.72
N LEU A 140 22.88 -2.45 -13.94
CA LEU A 140 23.04 -1.09 -13.47
C LEU A 140 22.78 -1.02 -11.97
N LYS A 141 23.76 -0.46 -11.24
CA LYS A 141 23.65 -0.17 -9.81
C LYS A 141 23.05 1.22 -9.58
N ARG A 142 23.49 2.20 -10.40
CA ARG A 142 23.10 3.60 -10.27
C ARG A 142 23.29 4.38 -11.56
N ALA A 143 22.36 5.31 -11.85
CA ALA A 143 22.48 6.30 -12.87
C ALA A 143 22.35 7.71 -12.25
N GLN A 144 23.19 8.66 -12.66
CA GLN A 144 23.20 10.04 -12.15
C GLN A 144 23.39 11.04 -13.27
N VAL A 145 22.75 12.20 -13.14
CA VAL A 145 23.02 13.31 -14.02
C VAL A 145 24.42 13.87 -13.74
N THR A 146 25.18 14.06 -14.78
CA THR A 146 26.50 14.69 -14.78
C THR A 146 26.57 15.69 -15.92
N PHE A 147 27.72 16.30 -16.11
CA PHE A 147 27.99 17.20 -17.25
C PHE A 147 29.26 16.73 -17.96
N ASP A 148 29.21 16.72 -19.28
CA ASP A 148 30.37 16.39 -20.10
C ASP A 148 31.46 17.49 -20.01
N GLN A 149 32.58 17.27 -20.68
CA GLN A 149 33.70 18.22 -20.70
C GLN A 149 33.35 19.58 -21.33
N PHE A 150 32.23 19.66 -22.05
CA PHE A 150 31.71 20.87 -22.69
C PHE A 150 30.57 21.53 -21.90
N GLY A 151 30.21 20.98 -20.73
CA GLY A 151 29.13 21.48 -19.89
C GLY A 151 27.73 21.03 -20.32
N ASN A 152 27.61 20.08 -21.26
CA ASN A 152 26.31 19.54 -21.65
C ASN A 152 25.85 18.48 -20.67
N PRO A 153 24.54 18.38 -20.40
CA PRO A 153 23.99 17.32 -19.53
C PRO A 153 24.28 15.93 -20.09
N ALA A 154 24.76 15.05 -19.23
CA ALA A 154 25.06 13.64 -19.51
C ALA A 154 24.56 12.76 -18.37
N VAL A 155 24.54 11.44 -18.56
CA VAL A 155 24.15 10.48 -17.54
C VAL A 155 25.28 9.51 -17.23
N ALA A 156 25.83 9.61 -16.04
CA ALA A 156 26.83 8.70 -15.51
C ALA A 156 26.15 7.38 -15.05
N LEU A 157 26.71 6.26 -15.47
CA LEU A 157 26.27 4.92 -15.13
C LEU A 157 27.30 4.27 -14.20
N GLU A 158 26.84 3.58 -13.18
CA GLU A 158 27.65 2.73 -12.31
C GLU A 158 27.04 1.31 -12.33
N PHE A 159 27.85 0.31 -12.70
CA PHE A 159 27.43 -1.08 -12.73
C PHE A 159 27.65 -1.77 -11.37
N ASN A 160 26.89 -2.83 -11.11
CA ASN A 160 27.14 -3.74 -10.00
C ASN A 160 28.42 -4.57 -10.26
N GLU A 161 28.83 -5.42 -9.32
CA GLU A 161 30.08 -6.20 -9.41
C GLU A 161 30.12 -7.11 -10.66
N GLU A 162 29.01 -7.74 -10.99
CA GLU A 162 28.89 -8.62 -12.16
C GLU A 162 28.95 -7.81 -13.47
N GLY A 163 28.17 -6.73 -13.54
CA GLY A 163 28.19 -5.82 -14.68
C GLY A 163 29.56 -5.14 -14.89
N THR A 164 30.27 -4.84 -13.80
CA THR A 164 31.63 -4.30 -13.86
C THR A 164 32.60 -5.27 -14.54
N LYS A 165 32.52 -6.56 -14.24
CA LYS A 165 33.34 -7.60 -14.89
C LYS A 165 33.03 -7.70 -16.39
N ILE A 166 31.72 -7.78 -16.72
CA ILE A 166 31.28 -7.85 -18.12
C ILE A 166 31.71 -6.58 -18.89
N PHE A 167 31.57 -5.40 -18.28
CA PHE A 167 31.94 -4.14 -18.90
C PHE A 167 33.46 -4.03 -19.13
N ALA A 168 34.28 -4.49 -18.17
CA ALA A 168 35.72 -4.54 -18.32
C ALA A 168 36.16 -5.44 -19.49
N GLU A 169 35.55 -6.64 -19.62
CA GLU A 169 35.81 -7.54 -20.76
C GLU A 169 35.34 -6.93 -22.09
N LEU A 170 34.17 -6.32 -22.11
CA LEU A 170 33.63 -5.64 -23.30
C LEU A 170 34.53 -4.50 -23.75
N THR A 171 34.99 -3.65 -22.84
CA THR A 171 35.86 -2.52 -23.16
C THR A 171 37.25 -3.00 -23.60
N GLU A 172 37.81 -4.06 -23.01
CA GLU A 172 39.08 -4.66 -23.39
C GLU A 172 39.09 -5.17 -24.83
N ARG A 173 38.05 -5.91 -25.26
CA ARG A 173 37.98 -6.47 -26.62
C ARG A 173 37.55 -5.45 -27.70
N ASN A 174 37.03 -4.30 -27.31
CA ASN A 174 36.56 -3.25 -28.19
C ASN A 174 37.46 -2.01 -28.18
N VAL A 175 38.70 -2.08 -27.70
CA VAL A 175 39.63 -0.94 -27.76
C VAL A 175 39.85 -0.48 -29.21
N GLY A 176 39.69 0.82 -29.45
CA GLY A 176 39.72 1.42 -30.78
C GLY A 176 38.43 1.27 -31.60
N LYS A 177 37.40 0.58 -31.08
CA LYS A 177 36.12 0.37 -31.75
C LYS A 177 35.00 1.11 -31.01
N PRO A 178 33.88 1.45 -31.69
CA PRO A 178 32.73 2.02 -31.04
C PRO A 178 31.98 0.97 -30.23
N LEU A 179 31.62 1.29 -28.98
CA LEU A 179 30.68 0.55 -28.14
C LEU A 179 29.40 1.36 -28.06
N ALA A 180 28.38 0.91 -28.78
CA ALA A 180 27.13 1.65 -28.91
C ALA A 180 26.19 1.42 -27.73
N ILE A 181 25.56 2.47 -27.28
CA ILE A 181 24.56 2.48 -26.22
C ILE A 181 23.20 2.69 -26.88
N PHE A 182 22.34 1.71 -26.72
CA PHE A 182 20.97 1.71 -27.22
C PHE A 182 19.99 1.84 -26.07
N LEU A 183 18.94 2.61 -26.28
CA LEU A 183 17.82 2.73 -25.38
C LEU A 183 16.54 2.46 -26.19
N ASP A 184 15.79 1.44 -25.79
CA ASP A 184 14.56 1.00 -26.50
C ASP A 184 14.80 0.73 -27.99
N GLY A 185 15.95 0.16 -28.31
CA GLY A 185 16.35 -0.12 -29.69
C GLY A 185 16.87 1.10 -30.49
N ASN A 186 16.81 2.31 -29.93
CA ASN A 186 17.32 3.54 -30.55
C ASN A 186 18.77 3.77 -30.13
N LEU A 187 19.60 4.12 -31.09
CA LEU A 187 20.99 4.46 -30.86
C LEU A 187 21.06 5.84 -30.16
N ILE A 188 21.56 5.89 -28.94
CA ILE A 188 21.76 7.14 -28.19
C ILE A 188 23.17 7.69 -28.37
N SER A 189 24.17 6.80 -28.23
CA SER A 189 25.57 7.19 -28.32
C SER A 189 26.40 6.00 -28.75
N ALA A 190 27.52 6.24 -29.46
CA ALA A 190 28.45 5.18 -29.84
C ALA A 190 29.92 5.68 -29.65
N PRO A 191 30.32 5.88 -28.38
CA PRO A 191 31.68 6.35 -28.10
C PRO A 191 32.72 5.28 -28.47
N THR A 192 33.85 5.73 -28.96
CA THR A 192 35.01 4.86 -29.20
C THR A 192 35.69 4.53 -27.88
N VAL A 193 35.90 3.27 -27.62
CA VAL A 193 36.60 2.80 -26.41
C VAL A 193 38.10 3.12 -26.55
N LYS A 194 38.62 3.95 -25.64
CA LYS A 194 40.05 4.36 -25.66
C LYS A 194 40.92 3.32 -24.97
N GLU A 195 40.48 2.76 -23.88
CA GLU A 195 41.18 1.79 -23.06
C GLU A 195 40.21 0.90 -22.29
N LYS A 196 40.71 -0.19 -21.69
CA LYS A 196 39.95 -1.05 -20.77
C LYS A 196 39.45 -0.24 -19.55
N ILE A 197 38.16 -0.38 -19.22
CA ILE A 197 37.54 0.35 -18.10
C ILE A 197 37.18 -0.64 -16.99
N PRO A 198 38.08 -0.88 -15.99
CA PRO A 198 37.82 -1.81 -14.90
C PRO A 198 36.94 -1.24 -13.80
N SER A 199 36.66 0.07 -13.81
CA SER A 199 35.93 0.77 -12.75
C SER A 199 34.43 0.53 -12.76
N GLY A 200 33.87 -0.09 -13.81
CA GLY A 200 32.44 -0.27 -13.97
C GLY A 200 31.64 1.03 -14.11
N LYS A 201 32.30 2.11 -14.55
CA LYS A 201 31.66 3.40 -14.79
C LYS A 201 31.64 3.73 -16.28
N ALA A 202 30.48 4.15 -16.75
CA ALA A 202 30.26 4.61 -18.11
C ALA A 202 29.50 5.93 -18.11
N GLU A 203 29.53 6.65 -19.22
CA GLU A 203 28.82 7.92 -19.38
C GLU A 203 28.02 7.90 -20.68
N ILE A 204 26.74 8.22 -20.60
CA ILE A 204 25.90 8.45 -21.78
C ILE A 204 25.96 9.94 -22.10
N THR A 205 26.65 10.27 -23.16
CA THR A 205 26.71 11.62 -23.70
C THR A 205 25.78 11.75 -24.91
N GLY A 206 25.14 12.90 -25.09
CA GLY A 206 24.20 13.16 -26.17
C GLY A 206 23.70 14.60 -26.13
N LYS A 207 22.79 14.94 -27.04
CA LYS A 207 22.12 16.26 -27.03
C LYS A 207 20.93 16.23 -26.05
N PHE A 208 21.21 16.07 -24.77
CA PHE A 208 20.17 16.07 -23.75
C PHE A 208 19.96 17.49 -23.21
N SER A 209 18.70 17.85 -23.00
CA SER A 209 18.36 18.91 -22.06
C SER A 209 18.56 18.39 -20.60
N LEU A 210 18.72 19.30 -19.68
CA LEU A 210 18.83 18.90 -18.25
C LEU A 210 17.63 18.08 -17.77
N GLN A 211 16.44 18.37 -18.30
CA GLN A 211 15.21 17.66 -17.96
C GLN A 211 15.24 16.22 -18.50
N GLU A 212 15.63 16.04 -19.77
CA GLU A 212 15.75 14.71 -20.38
C GLU A 212 16.82 13.86 -19.68
N ALA A 213 17.97 14.43 -19.34
CA ALA A 213 19.00 13.72 -18.58
C ALA A 213 18.52 13.29 -17.20
N LYS A 214 17.73 14.13 -16.50
CA LYS A 214 17.10 13.76 -15.21
C LYS A 214 16.08 12.65 -15.37
N GLU A 215 15.23 12.71 -16.38
CA GLU A 215 14.23 11.66 -16.66
C GLU A 215 14.91 10.35 -17.05
N LEU A 216 15.93 10.38 -17.90
CA LEU A 216 16.69 9.20 -18.27
C LEU A 216 17.38 8.56 -17.06
N ALA A 217 18.07 9.33 -16.23
CA ALA A 217 18.73 8.83 -15.03
C ALA A 217 17.71 8.21 -14.05
N ARG A 218 16.54 8.86 -13.89
CA ARG A 218 15.44 8.36 -13.09
C ARG A 218 14.91 7.01 -13.58
N ASN A 219 14.61 6.94 -14.88
CA ASN A 219 14.05 5.74 -15.51
C ASN A 219 15.03 4.56 -15.48
N LEU A 220 16.32 4.82 -15.69
CA LEU A 220 17.37 3.81 -15.56
C LEU A 220 17.51 3.29 -14.11
N ASN A 221 17.41 4.16 -13.11
CA ASN A 221 17.43 3.76 -11.70
C ASN A 221 16.18 2.96 -11.28
N ALA A 222 15.04 3.22 -11.91
CA ALA A 222 13.82 2.44 -11.68
C ALA A 222 13.94 1.00 -12.20
N GLY A 223 14.81 0.78 -13.17
CA GLY A 223 15.12 -0.53 -13.75
C GLY A 223 14.22 -0.92 -14.92
N ALA A 224 14.68 -1.86 -15.72
CA ALA A 224 13.90 -2.48 -16.78
C ALA A 224 12.83 -3.40 -16.19
N LEU A 225 11.67 -3.50 -16.85
CA LEU A 225 10.66 -4.51 -16.49
C LEU A 225 11.24 -5.90 -16.74
N PRO A 226 11.19 -6.82 -15.75
CA PRO A 226 11.72 -8.17 -15.91
C PRO A 226 10.91 -8.99 -16.92
N VAL A 227 9.64 -8.61 -17.12
CA VAL A 227 8.72 -9.20 -18.10
C VAL A 227 7.90 -8.12 -18.78
N PRO A 228 7.52 -8.28 -20.05
CA PRO A 228 6.62 -7.37 -20.74
C PRO A 228 5.24 -7.34 -20.04
N ILE A 229 4.63 -6.16 -19.99
CA ILE A 229 3.29 -5.97 -19.45
C ILE A 229 2.38 -5.32 -20.50
N GLU A 230 1.12 -5.69 -20.47
CA GLU A 230 0.07 -5.11 -21.32
C GLU A 230 -1.04 -4.55 -20.43
N LEU A 231 -1.47 -3.32 -20.71
CA LEU A 231 -2.59 -2.70 -19.99
C LEU A 231 -3.90 -3.33 -20.46
N ILE A 232 -4.58 -4.05 -19.56
CA ILE A 232 -5.89 -4.65 -19.85
C ILE A 232 -7.01 -3.64 -19.66
N SER A 233 -6.93 -2.89 -18.56
CA SER A 233 -8.00 -1.96 -18.15
C SER A 233 -7.46 -0.85 -17.30
N TYR A 234 -8.10 0.30 -17.39
CA TYR A 234 -7.89 1.38 -16.43
C TYR A 234 -9.23 2.00 -16.01
N GLN A 235 -9.29 2.49 -14.79
CA GLN A 235 -10.44 3.22 -14.26
C GLN A 235 -9.95 4.49 -13.58
N ILE A 236 -10.69 5.58 -13.78
CA ILE A 236 -10.41 6.87 -13.17
C ILE A 236 -11.53 7.15 -12.17
N ILE A 237 -11.17 7.38 -10.92
CA ILE A 237 -12.08 7.84 -9.88
C ILE A 237 -11.79 9.32 -9.65
N GLY A 238 -12.72 10.17 -10.06
CA GLY A 238 -12.58 11.62 -9.88
C GLY A 238 -12.52 11.98 -8.39
N PRO A 239 -11.66 12.96 -7.99
CA PRO A 239 -11.54 13.38 -6.59
C PRO A 239 -12.85 13.89 -5.98
N THR A 240 -13.70 14.50 -6.80
CA THR A 240 -15.04 15.00 -6.38
C THR A 240 -15.96 13.85 -6.02
N LEU A 241 -15.91 12.73 -6.76
CA LEU A 241 -16.73 11.55 -6.51
C LEU A 241 -16.28 10.84 -5.23
N GLY A 242 -14.98 10.70 -5.03
CA GLY A 242 -14.40 10.11 -3.82
C GLY A 242 -14.79 10.93 -2.58
N LYS A 243 -14.60 12.26 -2.61
CA LYS A 243 -14.96 13.14 -1.51
C LYS A 243 -16.46 13.10 -1.18
N ALA A 244 -17.32 13.11 -2.20
CA ALA A 244 -18.77 13.00 -1.99
C ALA A 244 -19.17 11.66 -1.38
N SER A 245 -18.52 10.57 -1.78
CA SER A 245 -18.74 9.24 -1.21
C SER A 245 -18.26 9.15 0.23
N PHE A 246 -17.09 9.73 0.54
CA PHE A 246 -16.57 9.82 1.90
C PHE A 246 -17.51 10.59 2.83
N GLU A 247 -17.98 11.77 2.41
CA GLU A 247 -18.95 12.56 3.21
C GLU A 247 -20.24 11.80 3.46
N LYS A 248 -20.76 11.09 2.47
CA LYS A 248 -21.99 10.28 2.62
C LYS A 248 -21.80 9.12 3.60
N ILE A 249 -20.69 8.37 3.52
CA ILE A 249 -20.46 7.23 4.40
C ILE A 249 -20.21 7.68 5.84
N ILE A 250 -19.52 8.81 6.07
CA ILE A 250 -19.34 9.36 7.41
C ILE A 250 -20.68 9.81 8.00
N LYS A 251 -21.52 10.51 7.21
CA LYS A 251 -22.87 10.89 7.65
C LYS A 251 -23.72 9.67 8.00
N ALA A 252 -23.71 8.65 7.13
CA ALA A 252 -24.42 7.38 7.40
C ALA A 252 -23.91 6.68 8.66
N GLY A 253 -22.59 6.66 8.86
CA GLY A 253 -21.96 6.11 10.06
C GLY A 253 -22.37 6.82 11.34
N ILE A 254 -22.38 8.15 11.33
CA ILE A 254 -22.82 8.96 12.48
C ILE A 254 -24.30 8.71 12.78
N ILE A 255 -25.15 8.70 11.75
CA ILE A 255 -26.59 8.43 11.92
C ILE A 255 -26.80 7.02 12.47
N GLY A 256 -26.14 6.00 11.90
CA GLY A 256 -26.21 4.62 12.37
C GLY A 256 -25.74 4.48 13.82
N PHE A 257 -24.64 5.11 14.19
CA PHE A 257 -24.13 5.12 15.56
C PHE A 257 -25.13 5.79 16.53
N LEU A 258 -25.73 6.93 16.16
CA LEU A 258 -26.74 7.60 16.97
C LEU A 258 -28.00 6.75 17.13
N MET A 259 -28.45 6.07 16.09
CA MET A 259 -29.59 5.13 16.17
C MET A 259 -29.31 3.99 17.15
N ILE A 260 -28.12 3.39 17.09
CA ILE A 260 -27.68 2.36 18.04
C ILE A 260 -27.64 2.92 19.47
N ALA A 261 -27.09 4.12 19.66
CA ALA A 261 -26.99 4.77 20.95
C ALA A 261 -28.39 5.02 21.58
N ILE A 262 -29.31 5.58 20.79
CA ILE A 262 -30.68 5.83 21.21
C ILE A 262 -31.37 4.51 21.56
N PHE A 263 -31.28 3.49 20.71
CA PHE A 263 -31.85 2.16 20.94
C PHE A 263 -31.35 1.58 22.27
N MET A 264 -30.02 1.59 22.49
CA MET A 264 -29.41 1.03 23.69
C MET A 264 -29.87 1.74 24.97
N VAL A 265 -29.91 3.06 24.94
CA VAL A 265 -30.34 3.86 26.11
C VAL A 265 -31.84 3.68 26.40
N LEU A 266 -32.68 3.66 25.37
CA LEU A 266 -34.13 3.51 25.53
C LEU A 266 -34.50 2.11 26.10
N ILE A 267 -33.88 1.03 25.59
CA ILE A 267 -34.24 -0.34 25.97
C ILE A 267 -33.51 -0.78 27.23
N TYR A 268 -32.21 -0.52 27.33
CA TYR A 268 -31.34 -1.02 28.39
C TYR A 268 -31.02 0.03 29.48
N LYS A 269 -31.53 1.27 29.35
CA LYS A 269 -31.39 2.36 30.33
C LYS A 269 -29.91 2.52 30.77
N LEU A 270 -29.62 2.41 32.05
CA LEU A 270 -28.27 2.58 32.60
C LEU A 270 -27.27 1.55 32.05
N SER A 271 -27.67 0.31 31.85
CA SER A 271 -26.81 -0.70 31.21
C SER A 271 -26.50 -0.35 29.76
N GLY A 272 -27.47 0.26 29.05
CA GLY A 272 -27.29 0.75 27.69
C GLY A 272 -26.27 1.91 27.61
N LEU A 273 -26.26 2.80 28.62
CA LEU A 273 -25.26 3.87 28.70
C LEU A 273 -23.83 3.30 28.89
N ILE A 274 -23.68 2.28 29.73
CA ILE A 274 -22.39 1.58 29.91
C ILE A 274 -21.95 0.91 28.61
N ALA A 275 -22.86 0.24 27.90
CA ALA A 275 -22.56 -0.37 26.61
C ALA A 275 -22.15 0.66 25.57
N LEU A 276 -22.77 1.85 25.58
CA LEU A 276 -22.39 2.94 24.69
C LEU A 276 -20.96 3.44 24.97
N LEU A 277 -20.55 3.55 26.23
CA LEU A 277 -19.17 3.87 26.59
C LEU A 277 -18.19 2.80 26.09
N CYS A 278 -18.53 1.52 26.24
CA CYS A 278 -17.72 0.42 25.69
C CYS A 278 -17.66 0.47 24.17
N LEU A 279 -18.74 0.84 23.49
CA LEU A 279 -18.78 0.98 22.03
C LEU A 279 -17.91 2.15 21.55
N ILE A 280 -17.95 3.29 22.24
CA ILE A 280 -17.06 4.43 21.95
C ILE A 280 -15.60 4.03 22.15
N PHE A 281 -15.29 3.30 23.23
CA PHE A 281 -13.95 2.78 23.47
C PHE A 281 -13.49 1.85 22.35
N PHE A 282 -14.34 0.92 21.93
CA PHE A 282 -14.07 0.01 20.81
C PHE A 282 -13.81 0.77 19.51
N ALA A 283 -14.63 1.78 19.19
CA ALA A 283 -14.47 2.60 18.00
C ALA A 283 -13.13 3.35 18.01
N ILE A 284 -12.79 4.03 19.13
CA ILE A 284 -11.52 4.78 19.25
C ILE A 284 -10.33 3.84 19.20
N LEU A 285 -10.41 2.67 19.82
CA LEU A 285 -9.36 1.67 19.80
C LEU A 285 -9.08 1.20 18.37
N ASN A 286 -10.12 0.85 17.60
CA ASN A 286 -9.98 0.45 16.20
C ASN A 286 -9.39 1.57 15.34
N LEU A 287 -9.88 2.81 15.45
CA LEU A 287 -9.33 3.95 14.74
C LEU A 287 -7.85 4.21 15.10
N THR A 288 -7.48 3.98 16.37
CA THR A 288 -6.09 4.06 16.82
C THR A 288 -5.23 3.00 16.13
N PHE A 289 -5.70 1.76 16.03
CA PHE A 289 -5.00 0.69 15.31
C PHE A 289 -4.87 1.00 13.82
N TYR A 290 -5.89 1.53 13.16
CA TYR A 290 -5.82 1.92 11.76
C TYR A 290 -4.78 3.02 11.47
N LYS A 291 -4.53 3.91 12.44
CA LYS A 291 -3.44 4.89 12.35
C LYS A 291 -2.07 4.33 12.68
N LEU A 292 -1.97 3.39 13.61
CA LEU A 292 -0.69 2.78 14.03
C LEU A 292 -0.18 1.81 12.96
N ILE A 293 -1.04 0.90 12.54
CA ILE A 293 -0.80 0.00 11.42
C ILE A 293 -1.31 0.77 10.19
N PRO A 294 -0.45 1.12 9.23
CA PRO A 294 -0.85 1.97 8.10
C PRO A 294 -1.82 1.23 7.17
N VAL A 295 -3.05 1.02 7.64
CA VAL A 295 -4.14 0.40 6.88
C VAL A 295 -4.75 1.43 5.95
N THR A 296 -4.91 1.09 4.67
CA THR A 296 -5.60 1.93 3.70
C THR A 296 -7.11 1.84 3.89
N LEU A 297 -7.73 2.95 4.29
CA LEU A 297 -9.17 3.05 4.48
C LEU A 297 -9.86 3.19 3.11
N THR A 298 -10.65 2.18 2.75
CA THR A 298 -11.51 2.16 1.57
C THR A 298 -12.99 2.34 1.98
N LEU A 299 -13.89 2.58 1.03
CA LEU A 299 -15.34 2.58 1.30
C LEU A 299 -15.78 1.24 1.91
N SER A 300 -15.27 0.14 1.37
CA SER A 300 -15.56 -1.21 1.88
C SER A 300 -15.00 -1.41 3.29
N GLY A 301 -13.79 -0.92 3.58
CA GLY A 301 -13.19 -1.00 4.91
C GLY A 301 -13.97 -0.19 5.96
N ILE A 302 -14.45 1.01 5.60
CA ILE A 302 -15.31 1.80 6.49
C ILE A 302 -16.65 1.08 6.72
N ALA A 303 -17.23 0.47 5.68
CA ALA A 303 -18.45 -0.32 5.83
C ALA A 303 -18.24 -1.53 6.76
N GLY A 304 -17.11 -2.24 6.64
CA GLY A 304 -16.70 -3.31 7.57
C GLY A 304 -16.55 -2.82 9.00
N PHE A 305 -15.90 -1.67 9.20
CA PHE A 305 -15.80 -1.02 10.50
C PHE A 305 -17.17 -0.69 11.11
N LEU A 306 -18.09 -0.11 10.34
CA LEU A 306 -19.45 0.20 10.80
C LEU A 306 -20.23 -1.08 11.16
N LEU A 307 -20.07 -2.15 10.39
CA LEU A 307 -20.66 -3.44 10.72
C LEU A 307 -20.08 -4.00 12.01
N SER A 308 -18.79 -3.88 12.25
CA SER A 308 -18.14 -4.36 13.47
C SER A 308 -18.66 -3.66 14.73
N LEU A 309 -19.07 -2.38 14.63
CA LEU A 309 -19.74 -1.66 15.73
C LEU A 309 -21.08 -2.31 16.08
N GLY A 310 -21.85 -2.76 15.08
CA GLY A 310 -23.09 -3.50 15.30
C GLY A 310 -22.84 -4.81 16.05
N MET A 311 -21.87 -5.61 15.60
CA MET A 311 -21.53 -6.89 16.25
C MET A 311 -21.00 -6.70 17.67
N ALA A 312 -20.27 -5.62 17.94
CA ALA A 312 -19.81 -5.30 19.31
C ALA A 312 -20.98 -5.01 20.27
N VAL A 313 -22.06 -4.42 19.77
CA VAL A 313 -23.29 -4.18 20.56
C VAL A 313 -24.01 -5.48 20.90
N ASP A 314 -24.08 -6.44 19.97
CA ASP A 314 -24.75 -7.71 20.19
C ASP A 314 -24.18 -8.50 21.37
N ALA A 315 -22.86 -8.48 21.55
CA ALA A 315 -22.21 -9.08 22.71
C ALA A 315 -22.68 -8.46 24.04
N ASN A 316 -22.81 -7.12 24.08
CA ASN A 316 -23.30 -6.41 25.27
C ASN A 316 -24.78 -6.74 25.55
N ILE A 317 -25.61 -6.76 24.49
CA ILE A 317 -27.03 -7.12 24.60
C ILE A 317 -27.22 -8.53 25.19
N LEU A 318 -26.42 -9.47 24.70
CA LEU A 318 -26.51 -10.86 25.20
C LEU A 318 -26.13 -10.96 26.67
N ILE A 319 -25.05 -10.29 27.10
CA ILE A 319 -24.65 -10.24 28.52
C ILE A 319 -25.77 -9.63 29.38
N PHE A 320 -26.37 -8.52 28.97
CA PHE A 320 -27.41 -7.85 29.70
C PHE A 320 -28.70 -8.66 29.77
N SER A 321 -29.05 -9.35 28.68
CA SER A 321 -30.22 -10.24 28.63
C SER A 321 -30.06 -11.38 29.63
N ARG A 322 -28.93 -12.07 29.63
CA ARG A 322 -28.63 -13.15 30.56
C ARG A 322 -28.56 -12.66 32.01
N THR A 323 -27.93 -11.52 32.25
CA THR A 323 -27.91 -10.90 33.59
C THR A 323 -29.35 -10.62 34.11
N LYS A 324 -30.22 -10.08 33.21
CA LYS A 324 -31.62 -9.80 33.57
C LYS A 324 -32.41 -11.05 33.88
N GLU A 325 -32.14 -12.19 33.19
CA GLU A 325 -32.73 -13.49 33.52
C GLU A 325 -32.34 -13.94 34.93
N GLU A 326 -31.05 -13.86 35.29
CA GLU A 326 -30.55 -14.24 36.60
C GLU A 326 -31.08 -13.35 37.74
N LEU A 327 -31.28 -12.04 37.49
CA LEU A 327 -31.93 -11.14 38.43
C LEU A 327 -33.39 -11.51 38.70
N LYS A 328 -34.13 -12.00 37.68
CA LYS A 328 -35.52 -12.44 37.84
C LYS A 328 -35.63 -13.68 38.69
N ILE A 329 -34.60 -14.52 38.76
CA ILE A 329 -34.52 -15.72 39.61
C ILE A 329 -34.20 -15.36 41.06
N GLY A 330 -33.95 -14.06 41.38
CA GLY A 330 -33.73 -13.56 42.73
C GLY A 330 -32.26 -13.47 43.15
N LYS A 331 -31.30 -13.61 42.23
CA LYS A 331 -29.87 -13.44 42.54
C LYS A 331 -29.54 -11.97 42.80
N THR A 332 -28.51 -11.72 43.59
CA THR A 332 -27.97 -10.35 43.76
C THR A 332 -27.31 -9.86 42.49
N LEU A 333 -27.26 -8.55 42.28
CA LEU A 333 -26.70 -7.95 41.06
C LEU A 333 -25.29 -8.47 40.72
N PRO A 334 -24.33 -8.59 41.66
CA PRO A 334 -23.00 -9.15 41.33
C PRO A 334 -23.07 -10.61 40.88
N GLN A 335 -23.87 -11.44 41.55
CA GLN A 335 -24.05 -12.87 41.21
C GLN A 335 -24.73 -13.02 39.86
N ALA A 336 -25.77 -12.22 39.58
CA ALA A 336 -26.50 -12.24 38.32
C ALA A 336 -25.61 -11.84 37.16
N PHE A 337 -24.72 -10.86 37.35
CA PHE A 337 -23.77 -10.46 36.34
C PHE A 337 -22.72 -11.55 36.05
N ASP A 338 -22.11 -12.15 37.07
CA ASP A 338 -21.12 -13.21 36.92
C ASP A 338 -21.69 -14.44 36.21
N GLU A 339 -22.90 -14.88 36.62
CA GLU A 339 -23.58 -16.01 36.00
C GLU A 339 -24.09 -15.67 34.60
N GLY A 340 -24.64 -14.48 34.39
CA GLY A 340 -25.10 -14.00 33.08
C GLY A 340 -23.95 -13.92 32.08
N PHE A 341 -22.78 -13.41 32.50
CA PHE A 341 -21.58 -13.41 31.69
C PHE A 341 -21.09 -14.82 31.32
N LYS A 342 -21.00 -15.73 32.29
CA LYS A 342 -20.61 -17.12 32.04
C LYS A 342 -21.52 -17.80 31.02
N ARG A 343 -22.84 -17.56 31.11
CA ARG A 343 -23.84 -18.13 30.20
C ARG A 343 -23.81 -17.49 28.82
N ALA A 344 -23.46 -16.21 28.72
CA ALA A 344 -23.34 -15.49 27.45
C ALA A 344 -22.02 -15.82 26.71
N TRP A 345 -20.94 -16.05 27.46
CA TRP A 345 -19.58 -16.18 26.92
C TRP A 345 -19.41 -17.20 25.80
N PRO A 346 -19.94 -18.45 25.88
CA PRO A 346 -19.78 -19.43 24.81
C PRO A 346 -20.34 -18.91 23.47
N ALA A 347 -21.56 -18.34 23.50
CA ALA A 347 -22.20 -17.82 22.28
C ALA A 347 -21.41 -16.61 21.69
N ILE A 348 -20.91 -15.71 22.55
CA ILE A 348 -20.08 -14.57 22.12
C ILE A 348 -18.77 -15.07 21.51
N ARG A 349 -18.08 -15.99 22.16
CA ARG A 349 -16.84 -16.57 21.67
C ARG A 349 -17.02 -17.27 20.32
N ASP A 350 -18.04 -18.13 20.22
CA ASP A 350 -18.26 -18.94 19.03
C ASP A 350 -18.70 -18.08 17.85
N GLY A 351 -19.54 -17.06 18.08
CA GLY A 351 -19.91 -16.07 17.07
C GLY A 351 -18.72 -15.26 16.57
N ASN A 352 -17.88 -14.74 17.47
CA ASN A 352 -16.68 -13.99 17.10
C ASN A 352 -15.65 -14.87 16.38
N LEU A 353 -15.49 -16.15 16.80
CA LEU A 353 -14.60 -17.09 16.16
C LEU A 353 -15.06 -17.41 14.74
N THR A 354 -16.37 -17.59 14.53
CA THR A 354 -16.95 -17.79 13.20
C THR A 354 -16.68 -16.58 12.30
N THR A 355 -16.92 -15.37 12.80
CA THR A 355 -16.64 -14.12 12.07
C THR A 355 -15.16 -13.99 11.72
N LEU A 356 -14.26 -14.33 12.65
CA LEU A 356 -12.82 -14.34 12.40
C LEU A 356 -12.44 -15.29 11.26
N PHE A 357 -12.95 -16.52 11.25
CA PHE A 357 -12.69 -17.48 10.18
C PHE A 357 -13.23 -16.99 8.83
N VAL A 358 -14.44 -16.44 8.79
CA VAL A 358 -15.02 -15.88 7.57
C VAL A 358 -14.14 -14.74 7.05
N ASN A 359 -13.75 -13.81 7.91
CA ASN A 359 -12.88 -12.69 7.52
C ASN A 359 -11.51 -13.16 7.03
N LEU A 360 -10.88 -14.17 7.64
CA LEU A 360 -9.64 -14.76 7.16
C LEU A 360 -9.82 -15.35 5.75
N ILE A 361 -10.91 -16.07 5.50
CA ILE A 361 -11.21 -16.59 4.16
C ILE A 361 -11.36 -15.45 3.16
N LEU A 362 -12.14 -14.43 3.48
CA LEU A 362 -12.35 -13.27 2.61
C LEU A 362 -11.05 -12.48 2.37
N LEU A 363 -10.17 -12.39 3.36
CA LEU A 363 -8.88 -11.72 3.25
C LEU A 363 -7.93 -12.44 2.27
N PHE A 364 -7.88 -13.79 2.32
CA PHE A 364 -6.96 -14.56 1.48
C PHE A 364 -7.49 -14.83 0.07
N TRP A 365 -8.79 -15.08 -0.07
CA TRP A 365 -9.41 -15.47 -1.35
C TRP A 365 -10.35 -14.42 -1.95
N GLY A 366 -10.65 -13.34 -1.22
CA GLY A 366 -11.52 -12.27 -1.70
C GLY A 366 -10.88 -11.40 -2.79
N THR A 367 -11.71 -10.74 -3.60
CA THR A 367 -11.30 -9.66 -4.49
C THR A 367 -10.89 -8.42 -3.69
N SER A 368 -10.26 -7.43 -4.34
CA SER A 368 -9.78 -6.18 -3.68
C SER A 368 -10.87 -5.53 -2.80
N PHE A 369 -12.09 -5.39 -3.34
CA PHE A 369 -13.23 -4.83 -2.60
C PHE A 369 -13.62 -5.66 -1.36
N VAL A 370 -13.69 -6.99 -1.51
CA VAL A 370 -14.05 -7.93 -0.44
C VAL A 370 -12.97 -7.99 0.64
N ARG A 371 -11.69 -7.94 0.23
CA ARG A 371 -10.55 -7.85 1.17
C ARG A 371 -10.59 -6.57 2.00
N GLY A 372 -10.95 -5.45 1.38
CA GLY A 372 -11.09 -4.18 2.09
C GLY A 372 -12.19 -4.21 3.16
N PHE A 373 -13.24 -5.02 2.96
CA PHE A 373 -14.33 -5.20 3.91
C PHE A 373 -13.95 -6.14 5.08
N ALA A 374 -13.20 -7.20 4.83
CA ALA A 374 -12.80 -8.23 5.79
C ALA A 374 -11.76 -7.73 6.81
#